data_153f674a49421d51b6629cf8331c18ec
#
_entry.id   153f674a49421d51b6629cf8331c18ec
#
_cell.length_a   1.000
_cell.length_b   1.000
_cell.length_c   1.000
_cell.angle_alpha   90.00
_cell.angle_beta   90.00
_cell.angle_gamma   90.00
#
_symmetry.space_group_name_H-M   'P 1'
#
loop_
_entity.id
_entity.type
_entity.pdbx_description
1 polymer ?
#
loop_
_entity_poly.entity_id
_entity_poly.type
_entity_poly.pdbx_seq_one_letter_code
_entity_poly.pdbx_strand_id
1 'polypeptide(L)' 'MIEAIITANFLSPKEKITYIRFAIKKLDTLKIFLMILWETKSFDTKKYIALSEKLNEIGRMLGGWLGKLTKENSPH' A
#
# COMPACT_ATOMS: atom_id res chain seq x y z
N MET A 1 -1.75 -7.44 -4.40
CA MET A 1 -1.75 -6.68 -3.14
C MET A 1 -2.47 -7.38 -2.00
N ILE A 2 -3.67 -7.87 -2.23
CA ILE A 2 -4.40 -8.68 -1.24
C ILE A 2 -3.62 -9.94 -0.87
N GLU A 3 -3.03 -10.60 -1.84
CA GLU A 3 -2.20 -11.77 -1.61
C GLU A 3 -1.02 -11.50 -0.68
N ALA A 4 -0.37 -10.34 -0.83
CA ALA A 4 0.75 -9.95 0.03
C ALA A 4 0.28 -9.76 1.48
N ILE A 5 -0.91 -9.18 1.68
CA ILE A 5 -1.47 -8.96 3.01
C ILE A 5 -1.81 -10.31 3.68
N ILE A 6 -2.44 -11.21 2.93
CA ILE A 6 -2.80 -12.54 3.44
C ILE A 6 -1.53 -13.32 3.79
N THR A 7 -0.55 -13.33 2.90
CA THR A 7 0.71 -14.01 3.11
C THR A 7 1.44 -13.46 4.35
N ALA A 8 1.42 -12.15 4.54
CA ALA A 8 2.08 -11.50 5.68
C ALA A 8 1.57 -12.01 7.03
N ASN A 9 0.29 -12.43 7.12
CA ASN A 9 -0.29 -12.93 8.35
C ASN A 9 0.32 -14.25 8.83
N PHE A 10 1.00 -14.97 7.94
CA PHE A 10 1.63 -16.25 8.26
C PHE A 10 3.15 -16.14 8.41
N LEU A 11 3.69 -14.92 8.33
CA LEU A 11 5.12 -14.69 8.40
C LEU A 11 5.55 -14.25 9.80
N SER A 12 6.85 -14.34 10.08
CA SER A 12 7.42 -13.76 11.29
C SER A 12 7.25 -12.23 11.27
N PRO A 13 7.29 -11.55 12.42
CA PRO A 13 7.18 -10.09 12.46
C PRO A 13 8.16 -9.36 11.53
N LYS A 14 9.38 -9.86 11.46
CA LYS A 14 10.42 -9.28 10.60
C LYS A 14 10.07 -9.41 9.11
N GLU A 15 9.55 -10.59 8.73
CA GLU A 15 9.10 -10.84 7.37
C GLU A 15 7.86 -10.04 7.03
N LYS A 16 6.95 -9.88 8.00
CA LYS A 16 5.75 -9.04 7.82
C LYS A 16 6.13 -7.60 7.49
N ILE A 17 7.10 -7.04 8.19
CA ILE A 17 7.56 -5.68 7.93
C ILE A 17 8.09 -5.55 6.50
N THR A 18 8.89 -6.50 6.05
CA THR A 18 9.43 -6.52 4.69
C THR A 18 8.31 -6.57 3.65
N TYR A 19 7.32 -7.44 3.87
CA TYR A 19 6.18 -7.58 2.96
C TYR A 19 5.33 -6.31 2.90
N ILE A 20 5.09 -5.68 4.04
CA ILE A 20 4.30 -4.45 4.09
C ILE A 20 5.02 -3.32 3.37
N ARG A 21 6.32 -3.19 3.55
CA ARG A 21 7.13 -2.20 2.82
C ARG A 21 7.07 -2.42 1.32
N PHE A 22 7.12 -3.68 0.90
CA PHE A 22 6.98 -4.05 -0.51
C PHE A 22 5.59 -3.68 -1.03
N ALA A 23 4.55 -3.95 -0.24
CA ALA A 23 3.18 -3.60 -0.62
C ALA A 23 3.01 -2.07 -0.78
N ILE A 24 3.64 -1.30 0.09
CA ILE A 24 3.60 0.16 0.01
C ILE A 24 4.28 0.65 -1.28
N LYS A 25 5.40 0.07 -1.64
CA LYS A 25 6.09 0.41 -2.91
C LYS A 25 5.23 0.08 -4.11
N LYS A 26 4.55 -1.06 -4.09
CA LYS A 26 3.62 -1.46 -5.16
C LYS A 26 2.45 -0.49 -5.25
N LEU A 27 1.95 -0.04 -4.11
CA LEU A 27 0.87 0.94 -4.06
C LEU A 27 1.30 2.26 -4.70
N ASP A 28 2.51 2.73 -4.41
CA ASP A 28 3.04 3.95 -5.01
C ASP A 28 3.16 3.82 -6.53
N THR A 29 3.59 2.66 -7.02
CA THR A 29 3.65 2.37 -8.45
C THR A 29 2.26 2.43 -9.08
N LEU A 30 1.26 1.88 -8.41
CA LEU A 30 -0.13 1.93 -8.88
C LEU A 30 -0.64 3.37 -8.97
N LYS A 31 -0.30 4.20 -8.01
CA LYS A 31 -0.70 5.61 -8.02
C LYS A 31 -0.10 6.35 -9.21
N ILE A 32 1.16 6.08 -9.53
CA ILE A 32 1.83 6.66 -10.69
C ILE A 32 1.16 6.22 -11.99
N PHE A 33 0.87 4.93 -12.12
CA PHE A 33 0.16 4.39 -13.28
C PHE A 33 -1.21 5.03 -13.45
N LEU A 34 -1.94 5.16 -12.36
CA LEU A 34 -3.26 5.77 -12.38
C LEU A 34 -3.18 7.23 -12.84
N MET A 35 -2.18 7.97 -12.38
CA MET A 35 -1.95 9.35 -12.79
C MET A 35 -1.65 9.44 -14.28
N ILE A 36 -0.83 8.55 -14.81
CA ILE A 36 -0.50 8.49 -16.23
C ILE A 36 -1.75 8.22 -17.05
N LEU A 37 -2.57 7.26 -16.65
CA LEU A 37 -3.82 6.95 -17.33
C LEU A 37 -4.77 8.15 -17.36
N TRP A 38 -4.83 8.88 -16.26
CA TRP A 38 -5.65 10.09 -16.20
C TRP A 38 -5.08 11.19 -17.11
N GLU A 39 -3.77 11.45 -17.07
CA GLU A 39 -3.12 12.48 -17.89
C GLU A 39 -3.24 12.19 -19.39
N THR A 40 -3.25 10.93 -19.78
CA THR A 40 -3.42 10.53 -21.18
C THR A 40 -4.89 10.50 -21.59
N LYS A 41 -5.78 10.94 -20.71
CA LYS A 41 -7.24 10.96 -20.93
C LYS A 41 -7.83 9.56 -21.14
N SER A 42 -7.12 8.53 -20.74
CA SER A 42 -7.62 7.15 -20.76
C SER A 42 -8.53 6.85 -19.57
N PHE A 43 -8.61 7.78 -18.62
CA PHE A 43 -9.35 7.60 -17.39
C PHE A 43 -10.15 8.86 -17.05
N ASP A 44 -11.42 8.66 -16.68
CA ASP A 44 -12.32 9.72 -16.25
C ASP A 44 -11.85 10.33 -14.93
N THR A 45 -11.94 11.65 -14.79
CA THR A 45 -11.53 12.36 -13.58
C THR A 45 -12.24 11.86 -12.33
N LYS A 46 -13.54 11.59 -12.41
CA LYS A 46 -14.30 11.06 -11.27
C LYS A 46 -13.77 9.71 -10.80
N LYS A 47 -13.49 8.84 -11.76
CA LYS A 47 -12.93 7.51 -11.46
C LYS A 47 -11.52 7.63 -10.91
N TYR A 48 -10.73 8.56 -11.46
CA TYR A 48 -9.38 8.82 -10.97
C TYR A 48 -9.40 9.25 -9.50
N ILE A 49 -10.26 10.20 -9.16
CA ILE A 49 -10.38 10.69 -7.78
C ILE A 49 -10.83 9.56 -6.84
N ALA A 50 -11.86 8.82 -7.22
CA ALA A 50 -12.40 7.73 -6.40
C ALA A 50 -11.35 6.65 -6.13
N LEU A 51 -10.61 6.23 -7.15
CA LEU A 51 -9.57 5.23 -7.01
C LEU A 51 -8.39 5.77 -6.20
N SER A 52 -8.00 7.03 -6.41
CA SER A 52 -6.92 7.66 -5.66
C SER A 52 -7.24 7.70 -4.16
N GLU A 53 -8.48 8.01 -3.81
CA GLU A 53 -8.92 8.02 -2.41
C GLU A 53 -8.82 6.63 -1.78
N LYS A 54 -9.25 5.59 -2.51
CA LYS A 54 -9.15 4.21 -2.04
C LYS A 54 -7.70 3.78 -1.87
N LEU A 55 -6.84 4.11 -2.82
CA LEU A 55 -5.42 3.79 -2.71
C LEU A 55 -4.77 4.52 -1.53
N ASN A 56 -5.17 5.76 -1.27
CA ASN A 56 -4.67 6.51 -0.12
C ASN A 56 -5.14 5.89 1.20
N GLU A 57 -6.36 5.39 1.26
CA GLU A 57 -6.87 4.68 2.45
C GLU A 57 -6.05 3.41 2.71
N ILE A 58 -5.80 2.62 1.66
CA ILE A 58 -4.98 1.42 1.78
C ILE A 58 -3.58 1.79 2.25
N GLY A 59 -3.01 2.86 1.70
CA GLY A 59 -1.70 3.35 2.10
C GLY A 59 -1.64 3.73 3.58
N ARG A 60 -2.68 4.39 4.09
CA ARG A 60 -2.77 4.74 5.51
C ARG A 60 -2.86 3.50 6.39
N MET A 61 -3.64 2.51 5.98
CA MET A 61 -3.75 1.24 6.70
C MET A 61 -2.42 0.50 6.75
N LEU A 62 -1.75 0.41 5.60
CA LEU A 62 -0.45 -0.24 5.53
C LEU A 62 0.61 0.50 6.35
N GLY A 63 0.61 1.83 6.27
CA GLY A 63 1.52 2.67 7.05
C GLY A 63 1.30 2.53 8.55
N GLY A 64 0.04 2.52 8.99
CA GLY A 64 -0.29 2.31 10.38
C GLY A 64 0.12 0.93 10.87
N TRP A 65 -0.12 -0.09 10.05
CA TRP A 65 0.27 -1.47 10.37
C TRP A 65 1.79 -1.59 10.45
N LEU A 66 2.51 -1.01 9.48
CA LEU A 66 3.97 -1.01 9.49
C LEU A 66 4.51 -0.32 10.75
N GLY A 67 3.96 0.83 11.10
CA GLY A 67 4.35 1.57 12.30
C GLY A 67 4.16 0.75 13.57
N LYS A 68 3.02 0.05 13.67
CA LYS A 68 2.72 -0.81 14.81
C LYS A 68 3.72 -1.97 14.91
N LEU A 69 3.98 -2.66 13.81
CA LEU A 69 4.91 -3.78 13.77
C LEU A 69 6.34 -3.34 14.10
N THR A 70 6.76 -2.21 13.57
CA THR A 70 8.09 -1.66 13.82
C THR A 70 8.25 -1.30 15.30
N LYS A 71 7.23 -0.71 15.89
CA LYS A 71 7.23 -0.35 17.31
C LYS A 71 7.28 -1.59 18.21
N GLU A 72 6.50 -2.61 17.89
CA GLU A 72 6.45 -3.86 18.68
C GLU A 72 7.77 -4.62 18.62
N ASN A 73 8.52 -4.51 17.53
CA ASN A 73 9.77 -5.25 17.34
C ASN A 73 11.01 -4.39 17.50
N SER A 74 10.85 -3.16 17.95
CA SER A 74 11.97 -2.25 18.18
C SER A 74 12.69 -2.65 19.47
N PRO A 75 14.01 -2.81 19.44
CA PRO A 75 14.75 -3.05 20.68
C PRO A 75 14.76 -1.80 21.55
N HIS A 76 14.56 -1.98 22.82
CA HIS A 76 14.55 -0.88 23.78
C HIS A 76 15.87 -0.75 24.51
#